data_9724a1dfd97d490e20fcac0ff6e6474d
#
_entry.id   9724a1dfd97d490e20fcac0ff6e6474d
#
_cell.length_a   1.000
_cell.length_b   1.000
_cell.length_c   1.000
_cell.angle_alpha   90.00
_cell.angle_beta   90.00
_cell.angle_gamma   90.00
#
_symmetry.space_group_name_H-M   'P 1'
#
loop_
_entity.id
_entity.type
_entity.pdbx_description
1 polymer ?
#
loop_
_entity_poly.entity_id
_entity_poly.type
_entity_poly.pdbx_seq_one_letter_code
_entity_poly.pdbx_strand_id
1 'polypeptide(L)'
;MMIKNESGKWVNGTIGKIESLSENEIKVNLNGKIHVVEKVIWEKKKFKSVKGDVKDTVIGSFKQYPIKIAWAITIHKSQGQTFDKFIVDMSTGAFVHGQTYVALSRATNFKGIYLKSPIKLSDIKFDKRILNYIDE
;
A
#
# COMPACT_ATOMS: atom_id res chain seq x y z
N MET A 1 7.20 3.22 5.05
CA MET A 1 5.94 2.47 5.05
C MET A 1 6.19 1.09 5.64
N MET A 2 5.35 0.68 6.56
CA MET A 2 5.38 -0.67 7.14
C MET A 2 4.85 -1.68 6.11
N ILE A 3 5.48 -2.87 6.00
CA ILE A 3 5.11 -3.90 5.01
C ILE A 3 4.63 -5.22 5.64
N LYS A 4 4.44 -5.23 6.97
CA LYS A 4 3.87 -6.36 7.72
C LYS A 4 3.10 -5.80 8.91
N ASN A 5 1.99 -6.45 9.27
CA ASN A 5 1.21 -6.09 10.46
C ASN A 5 2.00 -6.42 11.73
N GLU A 6 1.87 -5.56 12.73
CA GLU A 6 2.34 -5.80 14.10
C GLU A 6 1.20 -5.48 15.05
N SER A 7 0.69 -6.50 15.72
CA SER A 7 -0.49 -6.37 16.59
C SER A 7 -0.28 -5.29 17.67
N GLY A 8 -1.26 -4.41 17.81
CA GLY A 8 -1.22 -3.32 18.78
C GLY A 8 -0.26 -2.16 18.45
N LYS A 9 0.47 -2.22 17.32
CA LYS A 9 1.41 -1.17 16.92
C LYS A 9 1.06 -0.53 15.59
N TRP A 10 0.95 -1.32 14.49
CA TRP A 10 0.66 -0.80 13.15
C TRP A 10 0.11 -1.88 12.23
N VAL A 11 -0.45 -1.46 11.12
CA VAL A 11 -0.87 -2.34 10.01
C VAL A 11 0.02 -2.14 8.79
N ASN A 12 0.02 -3.12 7.90
CA ASN A 12 0.69 -3.00 6.60
C ASN A 12 0.15 -1.78 5.83
N GLY A 13 1.06 -0.99 5.28
CA GLY A 13 0.72 0.28 4.63
C GLY A 13 0.85 1.50 5.52
N THR A 14 0.91 1.38 6.84
CA THR A 14 1.11 2.51 7.74
C THR A 14 2.38 3.27 7.36
N ILE A 15 2.24 4.58 7.13
CA ILE A 15 3.35 5.48 6.78
C ILE A 15 3.82 6.21 8.02
N GLY A 16 5.12 6.37 8.16
CA GLY A 16 5.74 7.12 9.24
C GLY A 16 7.09 7.71 8.84
N LYS A 17 7.72 8.38 9.75
CA LYS A 17 9.06 8.94 9.59
C LYS A 17 10.06 8.12 10.39
N ILE A 18 11.26 7.93 9.83
CA ILE A 18 12.39 7.39 10.59
C ILE A 18 12.78 8.45 11.61
N GLU A 19 12.80 8.07 12.88
CA GLU A 19 13.22 8.91 13.99
C GLU A 19 14.71 8.75 14.25
N SER A 20 15.19 7.50 14.30
CA SER A 20 16.61 7.19 14.46
C SER A 20 16.96 5.87 13.77
N LEU A 21 18.22 5.79 13.34
CA LEU A 21 18.83 4.60 12.76
C LEU A 21 20.11 4.30 13.55
N SER A 22 20.24 3.06 13.98
CA SER A 22 21.46 2.52 14.54
C SER A 22 21.76 1.17 13.89
N GLU A 23 22.90 0.60 14.18
CA GLU A 23 23.34 -0.68 13.62
C GLU A 23 22.34 -1.82 13.90
N ASN A 24 21.72 -1.79 15.08
CA ASN A 24 20.84 -2.87 15.54
C ASN A 24 19.38 -2.45 15.74
N GLU A 25 19.05 -1.16 15.60
CA GLU A 25 17.72 -0.65 15.90
C GLU A 25 17.28 0.42 14.92
N ILE A 26 16.01 0.33 14.50
CA ILE A 26 15.33 1.38 13.75
C ILE A 26 14.14 1.86 14.59
N LYS A 27 14.10 3.17 14.88
CA LYS A 27 12.92 3.81 15.48
C LYS A 27 12.13 4.55 14.42
N VAL A 28 10.83 4.35 14.42
CA VAL A 28 9.89 5.03 13.52
C VAL A 28 8.85 5.79 14.33
N ASN A 29 8.53 6.98 13.86
CA ASN A 29 7.44 7.78 14.40
C ASN A 29 6.19 7.54 13.53
N LEU A 30 5.17 6.94 14.13
CA LEU A 30 3.87 6.66 13.52
C LEU A 30 2.83 7.51 14.25
N ASN A 31 2.29 8.54 13.60
CA ASN A 31 1.25 9.41 14.17
C ASN A 31 1.63 10.02 15.54
N GLY A 32 2.89 10.46 15.69
CA GLY A 32 3.40 11.05 16.93
C GLY A 32 3.89 10.05 17.98
N LYS A 33 3.73 8.75 17.74
CA LYS A 33 4.18 7.69 18.64
C LYS A 33 5.44 7.00 18.09
N ILE A 34 6.47 6.90 18.90
CA ILE A 34 7.74 6.28 18.52
C ILE A 34 7.66 4.77 18.80
N HIS A 35 8.02 3.98 17.80
CA HIS A 35 8.08 2.53 17.87
C HIS A 35 9.45 2.02 17.43
N VAL A 36 9.95 1.01 18.14
CA VAL A 36 11.11 0.23 17.71
C VAL A 36 10.62 -0.80 16.70
N VAL A 37 11.29 -0.86 15.54
CA VAL A 37 11.03 -1.84 14.50
C VAL A 37 12.07 -2.96 14.59
N GLU A 38 11.60 -4.18 14.75
CA GLU A 38 12.44 -5.36 14.79
C GLU A 38 12.52 -6.05 13.42
N LYS A 39 13.60 -6.81 13.20
CA LYS A 39 13.72 -7.66 12.01
C LYS A 39 12.76 -8.83 12.12
N VAL A 40 12.04 -9.13 11.05
CA VAL A 40 11.15 -10.30 10.94
C VAL A 40 11.71 -11.31 9.97
N ILE A 41 11.34 -12.57 10.17
CA ILE A 41 11.70 -13.66 9.27
C ILE A 41 10.61 -13.77 8.21
N TRP A 42 11.05 -13.87 6.96
CA TRP A 42 10.22 -14.13 5.80
C TRP A 42 10.56 -15.53 5.27
N GLU A 43 9.54 -16.35 5.10
CA GLU A 43 9.68 -17.73 4.62
C GLU A 43 9.10 -17.86 3.23
N LYS A 44 9.85 -18.51 2.35
CA LYS A 44 9.34 -18.99 1.06
C LYS A 44 8.89 -20.42 1.24
N LYS A 45 7.60 -20.68 1.09
CA LYS A 45 7.01 -22.00 1.21
C LYS A 45 6.69 -22.59 -0.16
N LYS A 46 6.91 -23.88 -0.32
CA LYS A 46 6.46 -24.67 -1.47
C LYS A 46 5.31 -25.56 -1.02
N PHE A 47 4.19 -25.43 -1.71
CA PHE A 47 3.00 -26.25 -1.43
C PHE A 47 2.97 -27.43 -2.38
N LYS A 48 2.66 -28.63 -1.85
CA LYS A 48 2.43 -29.85 -2.62
C LYS A 48 1.15 -30.51 -2.16
N SER A 49 0.33 -30.98 -3.11
CA SER A 49 -0.81 -31.82 -2.81
C SER A 49 -0.33 -33.27 -2.65
N VAL A 50 -0.64 -33.88 -1.51
CA VAL A 50 -0.32 -35.30 -1.24
C VAL A 50 -1.59 -35.96 -0.73
N LYS A 51 -2.17 -36.87 -1.52
CA LYS A 51 -3.40 -37.60 -1.20
C LYS A 51 -4.59 -36.71 -0.81
N GLY A 52 -4.76 -35.53 -1.46
CA GLY A 52 -5.84 -34.58 -1.17
C GLY A 52 -5.51 -33.55 -0.10
N ASP A 53 -4.46 -33.74 0.69
CA ASP A 53 -3.98 -32.75 1.66
C ASP A 53 -2.94 -31.81 1.06
N VAL A 54 -2.95 -30.55 1.49
CA VAL A 54 -1.93 -29.57 1.11
C VAL A 54 -0.86 -29.52 2.18
N LYS A 55 0.34 -29.98 1.83
CA LYS A 55 1.53 -29.89 2.69
C LYS A 55 2.42 -28.77 2.21
N ASP A 56 2.91 -27.96 3.15
CA ASP A 56 3.90 -26.91 2.88
C ASP A 56 5.30 -27.32 3.38
N THR A 57 6.30 -26.83 2.69
CA THR A 57 7.70 -27.01 3.07
C THR A 57 8.41 -25.68 2.89
N VAL A 58 9.11 -25.21 3.92
CA VAL A 58 9.94 -24.02 3.84
C VAL A 58 11.17 -24.35 3.00
N ILE A 59 11.33 -23.64 1.88
CA ILE A 59 12.45 -23.82 0.93
C ILE A 59 13.48 -22.70 0.99
N GLY A 60 13.24 -21.67 1.81
CA GLY A 60 14.17 -20.59 2.05
C GLY A 60 13.59 -19.59 3.03
N SER A 61 14.46 -18.90 3.74
CA SER A 61 14.09 -17.84 4.66
C SER A 61 15.11 -16.70 4.60
N PHE A 62 14.66 -15.47 4.92
CA PHE A 62 15.53 -14.33 5.13
C PHE A 62 14.98 -13.43 6.24
N LYS A 63 15.87 -12.71 6.90
CA LYS A 63 15.53 -11.82 8.03
C LYS A 63 15.84 -10.38 7.67
N GLN A 64 14.81 -9.51 7.72
CA GLN A 64 14.96 -8.08 7.44
C GLN A 64 13.95 -7.23 8.23
N TYR A 65 14.17 -5.93 8.24
CA TYR A 65 13.20 -4.98 8.78
C TYR A 65 11.96 -4.93 7.89
N PRO A 66 10.73 -4.97 8.46
CA PRO A 66 9.47 -4.94 7.70
C PRO A 66 9.10 -3.51 7.28
N ILE A 67 10.04 -2.77 6.69
CA ILE A 67 9.86 -1.39 6.25
C ILE A 67 10.30 -1.19 4.81
N LYS A 68 9.70 -0.21 4.15
CA LYS A 68 10.02 0.20 2.79
C LYS A 68 9.96 1.72 2.68
N ILE A 69 10.78 2.30 1.82
CA ILE A 69 10.71 3.71 1.46
C ILE A 69 9.32 4.01 0.85
N ALA A 70 8.71 5.12 1.24
CA ALA A 70 7.36 5.52 0.83
C ALA A 70 7.29 6.99 0.39
N TRP A 71 8.27 7.45 -0.39
CA TRP A 71 8.21 8.75 -1.05
C TRP A 71 7.08 8.82 -2.07
N ALA A 72 6.82 7.71 -2.74
CA ALA A 72 5.68 7.51 -3.61
C ALA A 72 5.19 6.07 -3.49
N ILE A 73 3.88 5.90 -3.63
CA ILE A 73 3.22 4.59 -3.66
C ILE A 73 2.31 4.52 -4.88
N THR A 74 2.06 3.33 -5.39
CA THR A 74 1.09 3.18 -6.48
C THR A 74 -0.33 3.41 -5.95
N ILE A 75 -1.22 3.86 -6.84
CA ILE A 75 -2.65 4.05 -6.52
C ILE A 75 -3.26 2.76 -5.96
N HIS A 76 -2.90 1.58 -6.52
CA HIS A 76 -3.37 0.30 -5.99
C HIS A 76 -2.95 0.06 -4.53
N LYS A 77 -1.71 0.41 -4.16
CA LYS A 77 -1.23 0.27 -2.77
C LYS A 77 -1.81 1.28 -1.81
N SER A 78 -2.39 2.37 -2.32
CA SER A 78 -3.09 3.36 -1.50
C SER A 78 -4.54 2.95 -1.18
N GLN A 79 -5.05 1.86 -1.76
CA GLN A 79 -6.40 1.36 -1.44
C GLN A 79 -6.51 1.04 0.05
N GLY A 80 -7.61 1.47 0.66
CA GLY A 80 -7.85 1.32 2.10
C GLY A 80 -7.09 2.32 2.98
N GLN A 81 -6.26 3.19 2.42
CA GLN A 81 -5.56 4.25 3.15
C GLN A 81 -6.20 5.61 2.88
N THR A 82 -6.02 6.55 3.80
CA THR A 82 -6.43 7.95 3.64
C THR A 82 -5.25 8.86 3.95
N PHE A 83 -5.21 10.03 3.30
CA PHE A 83 -4.14 10.99 3.44
C PHE A 83 -4.72 12.40 3.55
N ASP A 84 -4.13 13.22 4.43
CA ASP A 84 -4.52 14.64 4.56
C ASP A 84 -3.97 15.49 3.43
N LYS A 85 -2.75 15.15 2.96
CA LYS A 85 -2.10 15.85 1.84
C LYS A 85 -1.29 14.85 1.01
N PHE A 86 -1.49 14.89 -0.31
CA PHE A 86 -0.73 14.07 -1.26
C PHE A 86 -0.78 14.65 -2.67
N ILE A 87 0.16 14.22 -3.49
CA ILE A 87 0.23 14.59 -4.90
C ILE A 87 -0.19 13.37 -5.73
N VAL A 88 -1.17 13.56 -6.62
CA VAL A 88 -1.56 12.57 -7.62
C VAL A 88 -0.76 12.80 -8.88
N ASP A 89 0.00 11.80 -9.30
CA ASP A 89 0.73 11.80 -10.56
C ASP A 89 0.04 10.85 -11.56
N MET A 90 -0.69 11.43 -12.51
CA MET A 90 -1.37 10.75 -13.61
C MET A 90 -0.73 11.07 -14.96
N SER A 91 0.56 11.47 -14.99
CA SER A 91 1.21 11.98 -16.22
C SER A 91 1.17 10.98 -17.38
N THR A 92 1.16 9.68 -17.10
CA THR A 92 1.03 8.61 -18.12
C THR A 92 -0.43 8.26 -18.44
N GLY A 93 -1.40 8.94 -17.82
CA GLY A 93 -2.82 8.64 -17.91
C GLY A 93 -3.26 7.44 -17.06
N ALA A 94 -4.57 7.31 -16.86
CA ALA A 94 -5.16 6.13 -16.23
C ALA A 94 -5.14 4.94 -17.22
N PHE A 95 -4.74 3.77 -16.75
CA PHE A 95 -4.69 2.54 -17.55
C PHE A 95 -5.67 1.45 -17.07
N VAL A 96 -6.28 1.65 -15.88
CA VAL A 96 -7.26 0.73 -15.29
C VAL A 96 -8.56 1.47 -15.00
N HIS A 97 -9.70 0.77 -15.12
CA HIS A 97 -11.02 1.30 -14.75
C HIS A 97 -11.04 1.68 -13.26
N GLY A 98 -11.66 2.80 -12.93
CA GLY A 98 -11.77 3.32 -11.55
C GLY A 98 -10.47 3.86 -10.94
N GLN A 99 -9.34 3.84 -11.64
CA GLN A 99 -8.05 4.26 -11.10
C GLN A 99 -8.05 5.71 -10.59
N THR A 100 -8.63 6.62 -11.37
CA THR A 100 -8.76 8.03 -10.98
C THR A 100 -9.63 8.20 -9.75
N TYR A 101 -10.75 7.48 -9.68
CA TYR A 101 -11.62 7.46 -8.51
C TYR A 101 -10.87 6.99 -7.27
N VAL A 102 -10.15 5.88 -7.36
CA VAL A 102 -9.34 5.37 -6.24
C VAL A 102 -8.32 6.40 -5.79
N ALA A 103 -7.62 7.06 -6.72
CA ALA A 103 -6.63 8.08 -6.38
C ALA A 103 -7.25 9.25 -5.61
N LEU A 104 -8.35 9.82 -6.12
CA LEU A 104 -8.99 10.99 -5.52
C LEU A 104 -9.69 10.65 -4.19
N SER A 105 -10.29 9.46 -4.09
CA SER A 105 -10.98 9.01 -2.88
C SER A 105 -10.04 8.70 -1.70
N ARG A 106 -8.72 8.83 -1.87
CA ARG A 106 -7.74 8.71 -0.76
C ARG A 106 -7.67 9.96 0.11
N ALA A 107 -8.24 11.07 -0.32
CA ALA A 107 -8.19 12.32 0.42
C ALA A 107 -9.21 12.36 1.57
N THR A 108 -8.77 12.86 2.72
CA THR A 108 -9.70 13.23 3.82
C THR A 108 -10.48 14.50 3.49
N ASN A 109 -9.92 15.38 2.64
CA ASN A 109 -10.57 16.60 2.15
C ASN A 109 -9.97 17.08 0.81
N PHE A 110 -10.73 17.84 0.04
CA PHE A 110 -10.28 18.37 -1.26
C PHE A 110 -9.05 19.27 -1.19
N LYS A 111 -8.86 20.01 -0.11
CA LYS A 111 -7.71 20.94 0.05
C LYS A 111 -6.38 20.20 0.18
N GLY A 112 -6.42 18.90 0.43
CA GLY A 112 -5.23 18.06 0.55
C GLY A 112 -4.79 17.42 -0.76
N ILE A 113 -5.57 17.55 -1.85
CA ILE A 113 -5.26 16.96 -3.14
C ILE A 113 -4.45 17.95 -3.98
N TYR A 114 -3.27 17.52 -4.42
CA TYR A 114 -2.46 18.23 -5.39
C TYR A 114 -2.32 17.37 -6.64
N LEU A 115 -2.54 17.93 -7.81
CA LEU A 115 -2.39 17.26 -9.08
C LEU A 115 -1.06 17.68 -9.71
N LYS A 116 -0.20 16.73 -10.07
CA LYS A 116 1.02 17.02 -10.83
C LYS A 116 0.71 17.50 -12.26
N SER A 117 -0.37 16.98 -12.84
CA SER A 117 -0.93 17.40 -14.12
C SER A 117 -2.46 17.37 -14.05
N PRO A 118 -3.16 18.20 -14.83
CA PRO A 118 -4.62 18.17 -14.89
C PRO A 118 -5.13 16.77 -15.27
N ILE A 119 -6.18 16.32 -14.62
CA ILE A 119 -6.88 15.09 -14.98
C ILE A 119 -7.62 15.34 -16.29
N LYS A 120 -7.43 14.46 -17.27
CA LYS A 120 -8.08 14.50 -18.57
C LYS A 120 -9.33 13.62 -18.56
N LEU A 121 -10.26 13.88 -19.46
CA LEU A 121 -11.46 13.05 -19.63
C LEU A 121 -11.09 11.57 -19.94
N SER A 122 -9.97 11.36 -20.66
CA SER A 122 -9.42 10.03 -20.95
C SER A 122 -8.93 9.26 -19.71
N ASP A 123 -8.72 9.96 -18.59
CA ASP A 123 -8.32 9.33 -17.32
C ASP A 123 -9.51 8.85 -16.50
N ILE A 124 -10.74 9.23 -16.91
CA ILE A 124 -11.98 8.77 -16.30
C ILE A 124 -12.41 7.51 -17.04
N LYS A 125 -11.94 6.37 -16.55
CA LYS A 125 -12.26 5.06 -17.13
C LYS A 125 -13.23 4.28 -16.25
N PHE A 126 -14.24 3.70 -16.86
CA PHE A 126 -15.21 2.84 -16.21
C PHE A 126 -15.50 1.60 -17.08
N ASP A 127 -15.94 0.53 -16.45
CA ASP A 127 -16.35 -0.68 -17.17
C ASP A 127 -17.81 -0.52 -17.64
N LYS A 128 -18.03 -0.51 -18.94
CA LYS A 128 -19.36 -0.36 -19.52
C LYS A 128 -20.34 -1.48 -19.10
N ARG A 129 -19.83 -2.65 -18.73
CA ARG A 129 -20.67 -3.75 -18.24
C ARG A 129 -21.36 -3.41 -16.92
N ILE A 130 -20.72 -2.60 -16.09
CA ILE A 130 -21.31 -2.13 -14.82
C ILE A 130 -22.47 -1.17 -15.08
N LEU A 131 -22.36 -0.30 -16.07
CA LEU A 131 -23.46 0.62 -16.43
C LEU A 131 -24.69 -0.17 -16.90
N ASN A 132 -24.50 -1.14 -17.79
CA ASN A 132 -25.60 -1.96 -18.29
C ASN A 132 -26.31 -2.71 -17.14
N TYR A 133 -25.58 -3.12 -16.10
CA TYR A 133 -26.17 -3.79 -14.92
C TYR A 133 -26.96 -2.85 -14.00
N ILE A 134 -26.61 -1.56 -13.96
CA ILE A 134 -27.32 -0.58 -13.13
C ILE A 134 -28.60 -0.10 -13.80
N ASP A 135 -28.66 -0.14 -15.13
CA ASP A 135 -29.82 0.30 -15.93
C ASP A 135 -30.87 -0.82 -16.10
N GLU A 136 -30.64 -2.04 -15.59
CA GLU A 136 -31.59 -3.15 -15.46
C GLU A 136 -32.34 -3.09 -14.09
#